data_bae389e92156e01e538d20e09eead56e
#
_entry.id   bae389e92156e01e538d20e09eead56e
#
_cell.length_a   1.000
_cell.length_b   1.000
_cell.length_c   1.000
_cell.angle_alpha   90.00
_cell.angle_beta   90.00
_cell.angle_gamma   90.00
#
_symmetry.space_group_name_H-M   'P 1'
#
loop_
_entity.id
_entity.type
_entity.pdbx_description
1 polymer ?
#
loop_
_entity_poly.entity_id
_entity_poly.type
_entity_poly.pdbx_seq_one_letter_code
_entity_poly.pdbx_strand_id
1 'polypeptide(L)' 'MNIDYTVQIWREGEQYIAHAMPVDVMSSGPSPEDARKALKEAVHLFLQTMKDMGTLEEVLDGCGYELEEGNWISPSWIAI' A
#
# COMPACT_ATOMS: atom_id res chain seq x y z
N MET A 1 -14.79 -1.06 1.59
CA MET A 1 -13.65 -1.91 1.98
C MET A 1 -12.59 -1.05 2.61
N ASN A 2 -12.19 -1.38 3.81
CA ASN A 2 -11.11 -0.69 4.51
C ASN A 2 -9.88 -1.57 4.53
N ILE A 3 -8.74 -0.95 4.30
CA ILE A 3 -7.45 -1.63 4.32
C ILE A 3 -6.42 -0.70 4.97
N ASP A 4 -5.60 -1.26 5.83
CA ASP A 4 -4.49 -0.54 6.42
C ASP A 4 -3.17 -0.94 5.74
N TYR A 5 -2.22 -0.04 5.77
CA TYR A 5 -0.87 -0.32 5.27
C TYR A 5 0.11 0.66 5.91
N THR A 6 1.38 0.27 5.95
CA THR A 6 2.44 1.10 6.49
C THR A 6 3.11 1.87 5.35
N VAL A 7 3.35 3.16 5.57
CA VAL A 7 3.98 4.01 4.58
C VAL A 7 5.36 4.44 5.07
N GLN A 8 6.36 4.25 4.22
CA GLN A 8 7.71 4.78 4.43
C GLN A 8 7.98 5.82 3.35
N ILE A 9 8.59 6.93 3.74
CA ILE A 9 8.93 8.00 2.81
C ILE A 9 10.40 8.36 3.00
N TRP A 10 11.15 8.44 1.90
CA TRP A 10 12.56 8.84 1.93
C TRP A 10 12.89 9.70 0.72
N ARG A 11 14.01 10.37 0.80
CA ARG A 11 14.49 11.24 -0.28
C ARG A 11 15.47 10.48 -1.15
N GLU A 12 15.30 10.60 -2.47
CA GLU A 12 16.26 10.12 -3.46
C GLU A 12 16.53 11.25 -4.44
N GLY A 13 17.73 11.85 -4.34
CA GLY A 13 18.07 13.00 -5.16
C GLY A 13 17.17 14.18 -4.87
N GLU A 14 16.46 14.65 -5.89
CA GLU A 14 15.51 15.77 -5.76
C GLU A 14 14.07 15.32 -5.62
N GLN A 15 13.85 14.02 -5.48
CA GLN A 15 12.52 13.45 -5.32
C GLN A 15 12.38 12.75 -3.99
N TYR A 16 11.13 12.57 -3.59
CA TYR A 16 10.77 11.76 -2.43
C TYR A 16 10.04 10.52 -2.92
N ILE A 17 10.38 9.39 -2.33
CA ILE A 17 9.75 8.10 -2.63
C ILE A 17 8.84 7.75 -1.47
N ALA A 18 7.63 7.30 -1.77
CA ALA A 18 6.70 6.76 -0.80
C ALA A 18 6.44 5.30 -1.13
N HIS A 19 6.50 4.45 -0.12
CA HIS A 19 6.37 3.00 -0.28
C HIS A 19 5.35 2.45 0.70
N ALA A 20 4.37 1.71 0.19
CA ALA A 20 3.34 1.08 1.00
C ALA A 20 3.64 -0.40 1.19
N MET A 21 3.63 -0.86 2.43
CA MET A 21 3.82 -2.27 2.79
C MET A 21 2.61 -2.76 3.58
N PRO A 22 2.21 -4.01 3.45
CA PRO A 22 2.88 -5.11 2.73
C PRO A 22 2.48 -5.24 1.26
N VAL A 23 1.66 -4.33 0.73
CA VAL A 23 1.21 -4.39 -0.68
C VAL A 23 2.34 -4.13 -1.69
N ASP A 24 3.44 -3.54 -1.24
CA ASP A 24 4.62 -3.26 -2.05
C ASP A 24 4.33 -2.35 -3.26
N VAL A 25 3.62 -1.26 -3.00
CA VAL A 25 3.32 -0.24 -4.01
C VAL A 25 4.18 0.98 -3.72
N MET A 26 4.78 1.53 -4.76
CA MET A 26 5.65 2.71 -4.63
C MET A 26 5.15 3.85 -5.51
N SER A 27 5.43 5.07 -5.08
CA SER A 27 5.19 6.26 -5.87
C SER A 27 6.21 7.33 -5.50
N SER A 28 6.23 8.45 -6.23
CA SER A 28 7.19 9.50 -5.98
C SER A 28 6.57 10.88 -6.20
N GLY A 29 7.25 11.90 -5.70
CA GLY A 29 6.85 13.29 -5.87
C GLY A 29 7.94 14.25 -5.45
N PRO A 30 7.77 15.55 -5.75
CA PRO A 30 8.76 16.58 -5.43
C PRO A 30 8.81 16.95 -3.94
N SER A 31 7.86 16.49 -3.16
CA SER A 31 7.82 16.70 -1.72
C SER A 31 7.30 15.43 -1.02
N PRO A 32 7.52 15.29 0.31
CA PRO A 32 6.96 14.16 1.04
C PRO A 32 5.43 14.09 0.93
N GLU A 33 4.76 15.24 0.96
CA GLU A 33 3.31 15.30 0.86
C GLU A 33 2.82 14.86 -0.51
N ASP A 34 3.50 15.30 -1.58
CA ASP A 34 3.16 14.90 -2.94
C ASP A 34 3.41 13.42 -3.16
N ALA A 35 4.51 12.87 -2.63
CA ALA A 35 4.81 11.45 -2.72
C ALA A 35 3.74 10.62 -2.00
N ARG A 36 3.31 11.06 -0.82
CA ARG A 36 2.25 10.39 -0.05
C ARG A 36 0.92 10.40 -0.81
N LYS A 37 0.57 11.55 -1.38
CA LYS A 37 -0.67 11.68 -2.14
C LYS A 37 -0.65 10.79 -3.38
N ALA A 38 0.46 10.78 -4.10
CA ALA A 38 0.63 9.93 -5.27
C ALA A 38 0.55 8.45 -4.89
N LEU A 39 1.12 8.08 -3.74
CA LEU A 39 1.06 6.71 -3.23
C LEU A 39 -0.37 6.29 -2.95
N LYS A 40 -1.15 7.16 -2.31
CA LYS A 40 -2.55 6.86 -1.98
C LYS A 40 -3.35 6.56 -3.25
N GLU A 41 -3.14 7.33 -4.32
CA GLU A 41 -3.78 7.09 -5.60
C GLU A 41 -3.30 5.77 -6.22
N ALA A 42 -1.99 5.50 -6.14
CA ALA A 42 -1.42 4.27 -6.69
C ALA A 42 -1.96 3.03 -5.98
N VAL A 43 -2.08 3.07 -4.65
CA VAL A 43 -2.65 1.97 -3.87
C VAL A 43 -4.12 1.76 -4.25
N HIS A 44 -4.87 2.85 -4.39
CA HIS A 44 -6.28 2.77 -4.78
C HIS A 44 -6.44 2.08 -6.14
N LEU A 45 -5.64 2.49 -7.12
CA LEU A 45 -5.67 1.90 -8.47
C LEU A 45 -5.25 0.42 -8.44
N PHE A 46 -4.23 0.10 -7.66
CA PHE A 46 -3.78 -1.28 -7.49
C PHE A 46 -4.89 -2.19 -6.95
N LEU A 47 -5.57 -1.74 -5.90
CA LEU A 47 -6.68 -2.50 -5.30
C LEU A 47 -7.86 -2.61 -6.26
N GLN A 48 -8.18 -1.54 -6.97
CA GLN A 48 -9.28 -1.53 -7.93
C GLN A 48 -9.02 -2.49 -9.09
N THR A 49 -7.78 -2.48 -9.61
CA THR A 49 -7.38 -3.36 -10.70
C THR A 49 -7.51 -4.82 -10.29
N MET A 50 -7.03 -5.18 -9.09
CA MET A 50 -7.13 -6.55 -8.60
C MET A 50 -8.57 -6.98 -8.35
N LYS A 51 -9.40 -6.07 -7.87
CA LYS A 51 -10.81 -6.33 -7.68
C LYS A 51 -11.48 -6.64 -9.02
N ASP A 52 -11.18 -5.83 -10.04
CA ASP A 52 -11.75 -6.02 -11.38
C ASP A 52 -11.26 -7.34 -12.01
N MET A 53 -10.04 -7.75 -11.71
CA MET A 53 -9.48 -9.03 -12.19
C MET A 53 -9.95 -10.25 -11.39
N GLY A 54 -10.60 -10.02 -10.25
CA GLY A 54 -11.04 -11.10 -9.37
C GLY A 54 -9.93 -11.74 -8.55
N THR A 55 -8.78 -11.06 -8.39
CA THR A 55 -7.60 -11.59 -7.69
C THR A 55 -7.32 -10.90 -6.36
N LEU A 56 -8.17 -9.98 -5.92
CA LEU A 56 -7.92 -9.16 -4.74
C LEU A 56 -7.66 -9.99 -3.47
N GLU A 57 -8.56 -10.93 -3.16
CA GLU A 57 -8.43 -11.73 -1.95
C GLU A 57 -7.17 -12.58 -1.97
N GLU A 58 -6.87 -13.18 -3.11
CA GLU A 58 -5.68 -14.03 -3.28
C GLU A 58 -4.40 -13.24 -3.08
N VAL A 59 -4.32 -12.04 -3.66
CA VAL A 59 -3.13 -11.21 -3.55
C VAL A 59 -2.96 -10.67 -2.12
N LEU A 60 -4.04 -10.19 -1.50
CA LEU A 60 -3.96 -9.67 -0.13
C LEU A 60 -3.64 -10.77 0.87
N ASP A 61 -4.20 -11.96 0.68
CA ASP A 61 -3.86 -13.12 1.51
C ASP A 61 -2.37 -13.46 1.38
N GLY A 62 -1.84 -13.42 0.17
CA GLY A 62 -0.41 -13.62 -0.09
C GLY A 62 0.48 -12.56 0.55
N CYS A 63 -0.04 -11.36 0.80
CA CYS A 63 0.67 -10.29 1.51
C CYS A 63 0.58 -10.41 3.03
N GLY A 64 -0.17 -11.39 3.53
CA GLY A 64 -0.33 -11.61 4.96
C GLY A 64 -1.52 -10.90 5.60
N TYR A 65 -2.39 -10.27 4.80
CA TYR A 65 -3.59 -9.64 5.34
C TYR A 65 -4.61 -10.66 5.81
N GLU A 66 -5.34 -10.29 6.84
CA GLU A 66 -6.49 -11.05 7.31
C GLU A 66 -7.75 -10.24 7.11
N LEU A 67 -8.81 -10.87 6.65
CA LEU A 67 -10.10 -10.22 6.47
C LEU A 67 -10.93 -10.38 7.73
N GLU A 68 -11.26 -9.25 8.39
CA GLU A 68 -12.08 -9.23 9.60
C GLU A 68 -13.22 -8.23 9.43
N GLU A 69 -14.45 -8.71 9.44
CA GLU A 69 -15.65 -7.87 9.36
C GLU A 69 -15.63 -6.85 8.21
N GLY A 70 -15.18 -7.29 7.04
CA GLY A 70 -15.09 -6.44 5.86
C GLY A 70 -13.85 -5.55 5.79
N ASN A 71 -12.96 -5.66 6.78
CA ASN A 71 -11.72 -4.89 6.83
C ASN A 71 -10.52 -5.80 6.61
N TRP A 72 -9.59 -5.36 5.78
CA TRP A 72 -8.33 -6.05 5.57
C TRP A 72 -7.31 -5.52 6.56
N ILE A 73 -6.84 -6.39 7.43
CA ILE A 73 -5.90 -6.04 8.51
C ILE A 73 -4.51 -6.57 8.17
N SER A 74 -3.54 -5.68 8.14
CA SER A 74 -2.16 -6.04 7.85
C SER A 74 -1.55 -6.88 8.98
N PRO A 75 -0.51 -7.71 8.66
CA PRO A 75 0.14 -8.49 9.71
C PRO A 75 0.89 -7.58 10.69
N SER A 76 1.05 -8.06 11.91
CA SER A 76 1.85 -7.35 12.91
C SER A 76 3.32 -7.41 12.52
N TRP A 77 3.99 -6.27 12.60
CA TRP A 77 5.42 -6.19 12.34
C TRP A 77 6.18 -6.48 13.63
N ILE A 78 7.15 -7.39 13.54
CA ILE A 78 8.01 -7.72 14.67
C ILE A 78 9.41 -7.24 14.32
N ALA A 79 9.92 -6.28 15.12
CA ALA A 79 11.29 -5.83 15.01
C ALA A 79 12.18 -6.83 15.76
N ILE A 80 13.16 -7.34 15.08
CA ILE A 80 14.10 -8.30 15.66
C ILE A 80 15.46 -7.62 15.83
#